data_9d665bd307277c07b1b227c495de80f7
#
_entry.id   9d665bd307277c07b1b227c495de80f7
#
_cell.length_a   1.000
_cell.length_b   1.000
_cell.length_c   1.000
_cell.angle_alpha   90.00
_cell.angle_beta   90.00
_cell.angle_gamma   90.00
#
_symmetry.space_group_name_H-M   'P 1'
#
loop_
_entity.id
_entity.type
_entity.pdbx_description
1 polymer ?
#
loop_
_entity_poly.entity_id
_entity_poly.type
_entity_poly.pdbx_seq_one_letter_code
_entity_poly.pdbx_strand_id
1 'polypeptide(L)'
;MRWDDLFSDLGAQWDAEARRELDGEVADRTRRERALVGLQERLAAALGGRVALTVRVVGSLPGRVLEVGDGWLLLATEPGGLGLVPFPAVTGVTGLPARVDATGQGRRFGLGYALRGLSRDRATVLVTDLDGVVVSGTIDAVGRDVLELSEHAPDLPRRAENVTGRRLVPFSAVVLVRPARPAGAQPGQS
;
A
#
# COMPACT_ATOMS: atom_id res chain seq x y z
N MET A 1 37.53 -16.90 -53.59
CA MET A 1 36.96 -16.97 -52.23
C MET A 1 38.09 -17.35 -51.30
N ARG A 2 38.51 -16.42 -50.46
CA ARG A 2 39.64 -16.67 -49.53
C ARG A 2 39.08 -17.38 -48.32
N TRP A 3 39.74 -18.42 -47.85
CA TRP A 3 39.37 -19.18 -46.68
C TRP A 3 39.26 -18.30 -45.41
N ASP A 4 40.06 -17.23 -45.36
CA ASP A 4 40.04 -16.26 -44.25
C ASP A 4 38.73 -15.49 -44.12
N ASP A 5 38.07 -15.18 -45.26
CA ASP A 5 36.77 -14.48 -45.27
C ASP A 5 35.66 -15.41 -44.73
N LEU A 6 35.73 -16.71 -45.08
CA LEU A 6 34.76 -17.71 -44.61
C LEU A 6 34.86 -17.94 -43.07
N PHE A 7 36.10 -18.02 -42.58
CA PHE A 7 36.31 -18.19 -41.12
C PHE A 7 35.94 -16.95 -40.33
N SER A 8 36.14 -15.75 -40.91
CA SER A 8 35.72 -14.48 -40.33
C SER A 8 34.18 -14.39 -40.23
N ASP A 9 33.47 -14.76 -41.29
CA ASP A 9 32.00 -14.77 -41.32
C ASP A 9 31.40 -15.80 -40.32
N LEU A 10 31.99 -17.00 -40.27
CA LEU A 10 31.60 -18.00 -39.30
C LEU A 10 31.85 -17.52 -37.87
N GLY A 11 32.98 -16.93 -37.56
CA GLY A 11 33.29 -16.34 -36.26
C GLY A 11 32.27 -15.27 -35.84
N ALA A 12 31.94 -14.36 -36.75
CA ALA A 12 30.95 -13.32 -36.51
C ALA A 12 29.52 -13.88 -36.25
N GLN A 13 29.15 -14.97 -36.94
CA GLN A 13 27.86 -15.65 -36.70
C GLN A 13 27.83 -16.32 -35.32
N TRP A 14 28.89 -17.02 -34.94
CA TRP A 14 29.01 -17.64 -33.61
C TRP A 14 28.92 -16.61 -32.47
N ASP A 15 29.63 -15.48 -32.62
CA ASP A 15 29.58 -14.39 -31.66
C ASP A 15 28.19 -13.74 -31.58
N ALA A 16 27.48 -13.64 -32.69
CA ALA A 16 26.12 -13.12 -32.75
C ALA A 16 25.11 -14.08 -32.10
N GLU A 17 25.29 -15.40 -32.28
CA GLU A 17 24.47 -16.44 -31.64
C GLU A 17 24.68 -16.47 -30.14
N ALA A 18 25.96 -16.50 -29.69
CA ALA A 18 26.31 -16.46 -28.27
C ALA A 18 25.76 -15.21 -27.54
N ARG A 19 25.78 -14.04 -28.21
CA ARG A 19 25.17 -12.82 -27.65
C ARG A 19 23.66 -12.93 -27.54
N ARG A 20 22.95 -13.50 -28.51
CA ARG A 20 21.51 -13.70 -28.47
C ARG A 20 21.11 -14.69 -27.38
N GLU A 21 21.90 -15.74 -27.17
CA GLU A 21 21.70 -16.72 -26.13
C GLU A 21 21.86 -16.09 -24.74
N LEU A 22 22.93 -15.32 -24.50
CA LEU A 22 23.16 -14.56 -23.28
C LEU A 22 22.06 -13.53 -23.00
N ASP A 23 21.63 -12.78 -24.03
CA ASP A 23 20.53 -11.83 -23.90
C ASP A 23 19.21 -12.52 -23.56
N GLY A 24 18.97 -13.73 -24.10
CA GLY A 24 17.83 -14.58 -23.78
C GLY A 24 17.86 -15.06 -22.34
N GLU A 25 19.01 -15.57 -21.86
CA GLU A 25 19.17 -16.03 -20.47
C GLU A 25 19.00 -14.88 -19.46
N VAL A 26 19.57 -13.70 -19.74
CA VAL A 26 19.40 -12.51 -18.90
C VAL A 26 17.94 -12.07 -18.86
N ALA A 27 17.25 -12.09 -20.00
CA ALA A 27 15.83 -11.73 -20.05
C ALA A 27 14.96 -12.74 -19.28
N ASP A 28 15.26 -14.03 -19.35
CA ASP A 28 14.54 -15.08 -18.62
C ASP A 28 14.81 -15.02 -17.13
N ARG A 29 16.03 -14.78 -16.72
CA ARG A 29 16.41 -14.58 -15.32
C ARG A 29 15.69 -13.36 -14.74
N THR A 30 15.72 -12.24 -15.46
CA THR A 30 15.04 -11.00 -15.06
C THR A 30 13.52 -11.21 -14.94
N ARG A 31 12.90 -11.99 -15.86
CA ARG A 31 11.47 -12.34 -15.77
C ARG A 31 11.16 -13.19 -14.53
N ARG A 32 11.99 -14.19 -14.23
CA ARG A 32 11.84 -15.03 -13.03
C ARG A 32 11.99 -14.21 -11.75
N GLU A 33 13.00 -13.35 -11.67
CA GLU A 33 13.21 -12.47 -10.52
C GLU A 33 12.03 -11.51 -10.32
N ARG A 34 11.50 -10.91 -11.41
CA ARG A 34 10.30 -10.06 -11.34
C ARG A 34 9.04 -10.81 -10.91
N ALA A 35 8.90 -12.08 -11.27
CA ALA A 35 7.77 -12.91 -10.89
C ALA A 35 7.74 -13.26 -9.39
N LEU A 36 8.87 -13.16 -8.70
CA LEU A 36 8.99 -13.42 -7.26
C LEU A 36 8.70 -12.18 -6.40
N VAL A 37 8.62 -10.98 -7.01
CA VAL A 37 8.37 -9.73 -6.29
C VAL A 37 6.88 -9.48 -6.16
N GLY A 38 6.35 -9.53 -4.95
CA GLY A 38 4.95 -9.28 -4.63
C GLY A 38 4.60 -7.79 -4.51
N LEU A 39 3.34 -7.51 -4.18
CA LEU A 39 2.82 -6.15 -3.99
C LEU A 39 3.55 -5.43 -2.84
N GLN A 40 3.81 -6.15 -1.75
CA GLN A 40 4.46 -5.60 -0.56
C GLN A 40 5.86 -5.07 -0.87
N GLU A 41 6.69 -5.87 -1.57
CA GLU A 41 8.04 -5.48 -1.94
C GLU A 41 8.03 -4.30 -2.91
N ARG A 42 7.09 -4.27 -3.86
CA ARG A 42 6.92 -3.14 -4.79
C ARG A 42 6.54 -1.85 -4.08
N LEU A 43 5.64 -1.92 -3.11
CA LEU A 43 5.23 -0.77 -2.30
C LEU A 43 6.35 -0.32 -1.35
N ALA A 44 7.09 -1.27 -0.76
CA ALA A 44 8.25 -0.97 0.08
C ALA A 44 9.36 -0.25 -0.70
N ALA A 45 9.58 -0.61 -1.97
CA ALA A 45 10.50 0.11 -2.85
C ALA A 45 10.04 1.55 -3.19
N ALA A 46 8.73 1.84 -3.03
CA ALA A 46 8.15 3.17 -3.22
C ALA A 46 8.10 4.00 -1.92
N LEU A 47 8.72 3.55 -0.84
CA LEU A 47 8.71 4.26 0.45
C LEU A 47 9.23 5.69 0.29
N GLY A 48 8.50 6.68 0.83
CA GLY A 48 8.78 8.11 0.66
C GLY A 48 8.41 8.67 -0.72
N GLY A 49 8.09 7.81 -1.70
CA GLY A 49 7.66 8.17 -3.04
C GLY A 49 6.16 8.45 -3.14
N ARG A 50 5.76 9.06 -4.26
CA ARG A 50 4.35 9.29 -4.61
C ARG A 50 3.80 8.11 -5.42
N VAL A 51 2.62 7.65 -5.03
CA VAL A 51 1.85 6.64 -5.75
C VAL A 51 0.38 7.07 -5.82
N ALA A 52 -0.37 6.49 -6.74
CA ALA A 52 -1.82 6.55 -6.67
C ALA A 52 -2.36 5.11 -6.58
N LEU A 53 -3.07 4.84 -5.48
CA LEU A 53 -3.78 3.58 -5.29
C LEU A 53 -5.16 3.68 -5.92
N THR A 54 -5.61 2.61 -6.54
CA THR A 54 -7.04 2.38 -6.77
C THR A 54 -7.53 1.51 -5.62
N VAL A 55 -8.42 2.05 -4.81
CA VAL A 55 -8.94 1.41 -3.60
C VAL A 55 -10.42 1.07 -3.82
N ARG A 56 -10.81 -0.15 -3.45
CA ARG A 56 -12.19 -0.62 -3.56
C ARG A 56 -13.15 0.39 -2.92
N VAL A 57 -14.28 0.65 -3.56
CA VAL A 57 -15.37 1.57 -3.17
C VAL A 57 -14.95 3.03 -2.92
N VAL A 58 -13.65 3.31 -2.78
CA VAL A 58 -13.10 4.66 -2.56
C VAL A 58 -12.65 5.30 -3.89
N GLY A 59 -12.18 4.48 -4.84
CA GLY A 59 -11.62 4.94 -6.10
C GLY A 59 -10.15 5.32 -5.97
N SER A 60 -9.73 6.40 -6.66
CA SER A 60 -8.33 6.84 -6.68
C SER A 60 -7.93 7.52 -5.38
N LEU A 61 -6.85 7.05 -4.78
CA LEU A 61 -6.26 7.60 -3.55
C LEU A 61 -4.78 7.94 -3.81
N PRO A 62 -4.46 9.15 -4.29
CA PRO A 62 -3.09 9.59 -4.46
C PRO A 62 -2.46 9.94 -3.12
N GLY A 63 -1.16 9.70 -3.00
CA GLY A 63 -0.43 10.03 -1.77
C GLY A 63 1.03 9.63 -1.81
N ARG A 64 1.72 9.93 -0.71
CA ARG A 64 3.10 9.51 -0.47
C ARG A 64 3.10 8.28 0.44
N VAL A 65 3.84 7.25 0.09
CA VAL A 65 4.00 6.05 0.93
C VAL A 65 4.82 6.40 2.16
N LEU A 66 4.23 6.29 3.35
CA LEU A 66 4.90 6.56 4.62
C LEU A 66 5.42 5.29 5.29
N GLU A 67 4.63 4.23 5.21
CA GLU A 67 4.98 2.95 5.84
C GLU A 67 4.31 1.80 5.07
N VAL A 68 4.99 0.66 5.03
CA VAL A 68 4.47 -0.59 4.45
C VAL A 68 4.66 -1.69 5.49
N GLY A 69 3.56 -2.30 5.89
CA GLY A 69 3.53 -3.43 6.81
C GLY A 69 3.16 -4.73 6.12
N ASP A 70 2.96 -5.78 6.92
CA ASP A 70 2.49 -7.06 6.44
C ASP A 70 0.97 -6.97 6.12
N GLY A 71 0.66 -6.88 4.83
CA GLY A 71 -0.70 -6.79 4.31
C GLY A 71 -1.36 -5.41 4.41
N TRP A 72 -0.62 -4.32 4.67
CA TRP A 72 -1.15 -2.95 4.74
C TRP A 72 -0.12 -1.89 4.36
N LEU A 73 -0.59 -0.69 4.06
CA LEU A 73 0.25 0.49 3.90
C LEU A 73 -0.38 1.73 4.51
N LEU A 74 0.47 2.69 4.88
CA LEU A 74 0.09 4.03 5.33
C LEU A 74 0.50 5.05 4.28
N LEU A 75 -0.44 5.88 3.86
CA LEU A 75 -0.23 6.99 2.94
C LEU A 75 -0.42 8.35 3.63
N ALA A 76 0.42 9.31 3.27
CA ALA A 76 0.06 10.72 3.38
C ALA A 76 -0.78 11.06 2.14
N THR A 77 -2.10 11.23 2.31
CA THR A 77 -3.05 11.46 1.23
C THR A 77 -3.14 12.94 0.85
N GLU A 78 -3.54 13.26 -0.38
CA GLU A 78 -3.80 14.61 -0.85
C GLU A 78 -5.33 14.88 -0.84
N PRO A 79 -5.78 16.07 -0.41
CA PRO A 79 -5.11 17.31 -0.01
C PRO A 79 -4.68 17.40 1.47
N GLY A 80 -4.11 16.35 2.00
CA GLY A 80 -3.58 16.28 3.35
C GLY A 80 -4.42 15.40 4.27
N GLY A 81 -3.76 14.50 4.96
CA GLY A 81 -4.32 13.50 5.85
C GLY A 81 -3.50 12.23 5.83
N LEU A 82 -3.96 11.25 6.56
CA LEU A 82 -3.39 9.90 6.58
C LEU A 82 -4.44 8.90 6.10
N GLY A 83 -4.00 7.86 5.40
CA GLY A 83 -4.85 6.74 5.00
C GLY A 83 -4.13 5.42 5.28
N LEU A 84 -4.68 4.62 6.18
CA LEU A 84 -4.26 3.25 6.40
C LEU A 84 -5.10 2.34 5.50
N VAL A 85 -4.45 1.65 4.57
CA VAL A 85 -5.10 0.82 3.54
C VAL A 85 -4.62 -0.61 3.64
N PRO A 86 -5.49 -1.59 3.94
CA PRO A 86 -5.17 -3.01 3.82
C PRO A 86 -4.98 -3.41 2.35
N PHE A 87 -4.03 -4.30 2.05
CA PHE A 87 -3.76 -4.75 0.67
C PHE A 87 -4.96 -5.41 -0.03
N PRO A 88 -5.84 -6.19 0.64
CA PRO A 88 -7.04 -6.72 0.00
C PRO A 88 -8.00 -5.67 -0.56
N ALA A 89 -7.92 -4.42 -0.06
CA ALA A 89 -8.71 -3.30 -0.58
C ALA A 89 -8.08 -2.62 -1.80
N VAL A 90 -6.78 -2.88 -2.09
CA VAL A 90 -6.06 -2.30 -3.22
C VAL A 90 -6.38 -3.08 -4.49
N THR A 91 -6.96 -2.42 -5.49
CA THR A 91 -7.28 -3.02 -6.80
C THR A 91 -6.33 -2.58 -7.91
N GLY A 92 -5.49 -1.57 -7.67
CA GLY A 92 -4.47 -1.10 -8.60
C GLY A 92 -3.51 -0.12 -7.95
N VAL A 93 -2.30 0.00 -8.50
CA VAL A 93 -1.28 0.96 -8.07
C VAL A 93 -0.58 1.54 -9.28
N THR A 94 -0.39 2.84 -9.31
CA THR A 94 0.42 3.56 -10.29
C THR A 94 1.51 4.39 -9.61
N GLY A 95 2.57 4.75 -10.34
CA GLY A 95 3.69 5.53 -9.79
C GLY A 95 4.74 4.70 -9.06
N LEU A 96 4.69 3.36 -9.17
CA LEU A 96 5.73 2.49 -8.61
C LEU A 96 7.04 2.60 -9.40
N PRO A 97 8.22 2.50 -8.73
CA PRO A 97 9.51 2.46 -9.42
C PRO A 97 9.63 1.23 -10.32
N ALA A 98 10.33 1.38 -11.46
CA ALA A 98 10.50 0.30 -12.43
C ALA A 98 11.35 -0.86 -11.90
N ARG A 99 12.28 -0.57 -10.98
CA ARG A 99 13.16 -1.55 -10.34
C ARG A 99 12.80 -1.68 -8.87
N VAL A 100 12.79 -2.90 -8.39
CA VAL A 100 12.62 -3.23 -6.98
C VAL A 100 13.95 -3.80 -6.51
N ASP A 101 14.68 -3.01 -5.72
CA ASP A 101 15.81 -3.58 -4.99
C ASP A 101 15.23 -4.42 -3.85
N ALA A 102 15.55 -5.70 -3.83
CA ALA A 102 15.02 -6.70 -2.90
C ALA A 102 15.34 -6.41 -1.40
N THR A 103 16.00 -5.28 -1.12
CA THR A 103 16.38 -4.81 0.21
C THR A 103 15.27 -4.02 0.93
N GLY A 104 14.17 -3.69 0.25
CA GLY A 104 13.02 -3.00 0.87
C GLY A 104 12.33 -3.92 1.87
N GLN A 105 12.80 -3.93 3.11
CA GLN A 105 12.14 -4.64 4.21
C GLN A 105 10.94 -3.82 4.69
N GLY A 106 9.76 -4.10 4.15
CA GLY A 106 8.51 -3.71 4.80
C GLY A 106 8.49 -4.27 6.23
N ARG A 107 7.91 -3.53 7.18
CA ARG A 107 7.80 -4.02 8.55
C ARG A 107 6.97 -5.30 8.59
N ARG A 108 7.43 -6.29 9.36
CA ARG A 108 6.73 -7.59 9.52
C ARG A 108 5.52 -7.52 10.45
N PHE A 109 4.98 -6.31 10.68
CA PHE A 109 3.84 -6.11 11.57
C PHE A 109 2.55 -6.08 10.74
N GLY A 110 1.60 -6.95 11.11
CA GLY A 110 0.29 -7.03 10.46
C GLY A 110 -0.61 -5.83 10.79
N LEU A 111 -1.76 -5.76 10.11
CA LEU A 111 -2.76 -4.68 10.24
C LEU A 111 -3.15 -4.38 11.69
N GLY A 112 -3.33 -5.42 12.52
CA GLY A 112 -3.66 -5.25 13.94
C GLY A 112 -2.63 -4.45 14.73
N TYR A 113 -1.36 -4.47 14.34
CA TYR A 113 -0.34 -3.62 14.96
C TYR A 113 -0.58 -2.14 14.66
N ALA A 114 -0.83 -1.79 13.41
CA ALA A 114 -1.12 -0.42 12.99
C ALA A 114 -2.40 0.11 13.68
N LEU A 115 -3.46 -0.70 13.72
CA LEU A 115 -4.72 -0.36 14.37
C LEU A 115 -4.56 -0.16 15.90
N ARG A 116 -3.70 -0.96 16.56
CA ARG A 116 -3.38 -0.75 17.98
C ARG A 116 -2.63 0.56 18.21
N GLY A 117 -1.82 1.02 17.26
CA GLY A 117 -1.25 2.37 17.30
C GLY A 117 -2.35 3.42 17.37
N LEU A 118 -3.28 3.40 16.43
CA LEU A 118 -4.42 4.32 16.38
C LEU A 118 -5.30 4.23 17.64
N SER A 119 -5.54 3.03 18.18
CA SER A 119 -6.31 2.81 19.41
C SER A 119 -5.65 3.46 20.63
N ARG A 120 -4.32 3.40 20.75
CA ARG A 120 -3.56 4.03 21.86
C ARG A 120 -3.71 5.53 21.88
N ASP A 121 -3.70 6.15 20.70
CA ASP A 121 -3.85 7.60 20.55
C ASP A 121 -5.27 8.09 20.86
N ARG A 122 -6.24 7.17 20.98
CA ARG A 122 -7.67 7.44 21.19
C ARG A 122 -8.24 8.48 20.24
N ALA A 123 -7.63 8.60 19.06
CA ALA A 123 -8.08 9.52 18.04
C ALA A 123 -9.39 9.04 17.43
N THR A 124 -10.24 9.99 17.07
CA THR A 124 -11.42 9.68 16.26
C THR A 124 -10.99 9.31 14.85
N VAL A 125 -11.49 8.18 14.36
CA VAL A 125 -11.22 7.65 13.03
C VAL A 125 -12.50 7.54 12.20
N LEU A 126 -12.31 7.57 10.89
CA LEU A 126 -13.31 7.20 9.88
C LEU A 126 -12.89 5.85 9.32
N VAL A 127 -13.72 4.85 9.48
CA VAL A 127 -13.52 3.50 8.93
C VAL A 127 -14.47 3.31 7.75
N THR A 128 -13.92 3.08 6.56
CA THR A 128 -14.69 2.71 5.37
C THR A 128 -14.67 1.20 5.23
N ASP A 129 -15.81 0.58 5.04
CA ASP A 129 -15.97 -0.86 4.84
C ASP A 129 -16.10 -1.25 3.35
N LEU A 130 -16.27 -2.56 3.10
CA LEU A 130 -16.39 -3.14 1.76
C LEU A 130 -17.61 -2.66 0.98
N ASP A 131 -18.66 -2.21 1.66
CA ASP A 131 -19.89 -1.70 1.06
C ASP A 131 -19.83 -0.17 0.84
N GLY A 132 -18.70 0.46 1.20
CA GLY A 132 -18.51 1.91 1.10
C GLY A 132 -19.14 2.69 2.25
N VAL A 133 -19.65 2.02 3.28
CA VAL A 133 -20.18 2.68 4.46
C VAL A 133 -19.03 3.25 5.27
N VAL A 134 -19.15 4.52 5.65
CA VAL A 134 -18.16 5.21 6.48
C VAL A 134 -18.71 5.38 7.88
N VAL A 135 -18.03 4.78 8.85
CA VAL A 135 -18.38 4.87 10.27
C VAL A 135 -17.34 5.73 10.99
N SER A 136 -17.82 6.70 11.77
CA SER A 136 -16.98 7.54 12.64
C SER A 136 -16.97 7.00 14.07
N GLY A 137 -15.82 7.01 14.73
CA GLY A 137 -15.72 6.58 16.11
C GLY A 137 -14.28 6.47 16.60
N THR A 138 -14.15 5.95 17.82
CA THR A 138 -12.86 5.65 18.45
C THR A 138 -12.66 4.14 18.55
N ILE A 139 -11.48 3.66 18.19
CA ILE A 139 -11.12 2.24 18.34
C ILE A 139 -10.87 1.97 19.82
N ASP A 140 -11.76 1.20 20.46
CA ASP A 140 -11.65 0.81 21.86
C ASP A 140 -10.71 -0.36 22.07
N ALA A 141 -10.80 -1.36 21.21
CA ALA A 141 -9.97 -2.57 21.28
C ALA A 141 -9.63 -3.10 19.86
N VAL A 142 -8.52 -3.81 19.78
CA VAL A 142 -8.08 -4.49 18.56
C VAL A 142 -7.77 -5.94 18.90
N GLY A 143 -8.63 -6.82 18.43
CA GLY A 143 -8.51 -8.26 18.57
C GLY A 143 -7.50 -8.88 17.59
N ARG A 144 -7.66 -10.17 17.38
CA ARG A 144 -6.80 -10.94 16.43
C ARG A 144 -7.07 -10.56 14.98
N ASP A 145 -8.33 -10.42 14.60
CA ASP A 145 -8.85 -10.24 13.25
C ASP A 145 -10.03 -9.26 13.17
N VAL A 146 -10.27 -8.51 14.25
CA VAL A 146 -11.42 -7.61 14.44
C VAL A 146 -11.00 -6.37 15.22
N LEU A 147 -11.60 -5.23 14.93
CA LEU A 147 -11.54 -4.03 15.77
C LEU A 147 -12.91 -3.74 16.40
N GLU A 148 -12.91 -3.20 17.62
CA GLU A 148 -14.09 -2.69 18.31
C GLU A 148 -14.09 -1.18 18.22
N LEU A 149 -15.17 -0.61 17.69
CA LEU A 149 -15.36 0.81 17.49
C LEU A 149 -16.54 1.31 18.33
N SER A 150 -16.30 2.32 19.18
CA SER A 150 -17.38 3.14 19.75
C SER A 150 -17.77 4.20 18.73
N GLU A 151 -18.99 4.07 18.18
CA GLU A 151 -19.51 5.01 17.18
C GLU A 151 -19.91 6.34 17.83
N HIS A 152 -19.45 7.44 17.28
CA HIS A 152 -19.84 8.81 17.66
C HIS A 152 -19.54 9.78 16.51
N ALA A 153 -20.09 10.97 16.58
CA ALA A 153 -19.83 12.00 15.58
C ALA A 153 -18.33 12.38 15.55
N PRO A 154 -17.76 12.70 14.37
CA PRO A 154 -16.34 12.94 14.21
C PRO A 154 -15.81 14.18 14.96
N ASP A 155 -16.66 15.12 15.24
CA ASP A 155 -16.40 16.38 15.94
C ASP A 155 -16.63 16.32 17.47
N LEU A 156 -17.17 15.20 17.96
CA LEU A 156 -17.41 14.99 19.37
C LEU A 156 -16.38 14.06 20.00
N PRO A 157 -15.94 14.33 21.25
CA PRO A 157 -15.05 13.43 21.96
C PRO A 157 -15.79 12.13 22.35
N ARG A 158 -15.04 11.03 22.46
CA ARG A 158 -15.56 9.77 22.95
C ARG A 158 -15.91 9.87 24.44
N ARG A 159 -17.15 10.23 24.73
CA ARG A 159 -17.77 10.19 26.07
C ARG A 159 -19.02 9.32 26.00
N ALA A 160 -19.44 8.79 27.14
CA ALA A 160 -20.59 7.87 27.18
C ALA A 160 -21.85 8.48 26.55
N GLU A 161 -22.09 9.77 26.77
CA GLU A 161 -23.22 10.53 26.23
C GLU A 161 -23.16 10.72 24.69
N ASN A 162 -21.97 10.65 24.09
CA ASN A 162 -21.77 10.85 22.65
C ASN A 162 -21.75 9.53 21.87
N VAL A 163 -21.60 8.39 22.57
CA VAL A 163 -21.53 7.08 21.91
C VAL A 163 -22.94 6.64 21.50
N THR A 164 -23.14 6.52 20.20
CA THR A 164 -24.42 6.11 19.59
C THR A 164 -24.54 4.61 19.40
N GLY A 165 -23.40 3.90 19.37
CA GLY A 165 -23.37 2.45 19.19
C GLY A 165 -21.97 1.88 19.40
N ARG A 166 -21.90 0.54 19.39
CA ARG A 166 -20.64 -0.20 19.35
C ARG A 166 -20.66 -1.15 18.17
N ARG A 167 -19.56 -1.17 17.41
CA ARG A 167 -19.44 -1.98 16.20
C ARG A 167 -18.20 -2.85 16.28
N LEU A 168 -18.36 -4.12 15.94
CA LEU A 168 -17.24 -5.01 15.60
C LEU A 168 -17.03 -4.98 14.09
N VAL A 169 -15.82 -4.63 13.66
CA VAL A 169 -15.45 -4.60 12.24
C VAL A 169 -14.34 -5.62 12.00
N PRO A 170 -14.61 -6.70 11.25
CA PRO A 170 -13.57 -7.65 10.85
C PRO A 170 -12.50 -6.95 10.02
N PHE A 171 -11.23 -7.32 10.17
CA PHE A 171 -10.15 -6.73 9.37
C PHE A 171 -10.36 -6.95 7.88
N SER A 172 -10.98 -8.06 7.49
CA SER A 172 -11.32 -8.37 6.10
C SER A 172 -12.37 -7.43 5.50
N ALA A 173 -13.15 -6.74 6.35
CA ALA A 173 -14.13 -5.75 5.92
C ALA A 173 -13.57 -4.32 5.86
N VAL A 174 -12.38 -4.07 6.41
CA VAL A 174 -11.76 -2.74 6.41
C VAL A 174 -11.18 -2.43 5.03
N VAL A 175 -11.57 -1.31 4.47
CA VAL A 175 -11.06 -0.79 3.18
C VAL A 175 -10.09 0.37 3.40
N LEU A 176 -10.46 1.31 4.28
CA LEU A 176 -9.65 2.50 4.55
C LEU A 176 -9.94 2.97 5.98
N VAL A 177 -8.87 3.32 6.71
CA VAL A 177 -8.97 4.01 8.00
C VAL A 177 -8.27 5.36 7.88
N ARG A 178 -8.97 6.43 8.25
CA ARG A 178 -8.45 7.80 8.25
C ARG A 178 -8.70 8.46 9.60
N PRO A 179 -7.82 9.36 10.07
CA PRO A 179 -8.17 10.25 11.17
C PRO A 179 -9.38 11.10 10.80
N ALA A 180 -10.33 11.25 11.69
CA ALA A 180 -11.36 12.27 11.55
C ALA A 180 -10.69 13.64 11.77
N ARG A 181 -10.80 14.55 10.80
CA ARG A 181 -10.38 15.94 11.03
C ARG A 181 -11.32 16.58 12.05
N PRO A 182 -10.81 17.27 13.08
CA PRO A 182 -11.69 18.12 13.90
C PRO A 182 -12.38 19.13 12.98
N ALA A 183 -13.69 19.31 13.15
CA ALA A 183 -14.46 20.33 12.45
C ALA A 183 -13.84 21.70 12.80
N GLY A 184 -13.21 22.37 11.83
CA GLY A 184 -12.55 23.66 12.01
C GLY A 184 -11.09 23.75 11.55
N ALA A 185 -10.44 22.67 11.18
CA ALA A 185 -9.13 22.73 10.53
C ALA A 185 -9.31 23.11 9.03
N GLN A 186 -9.53 24.39 8.74
CA GLN A 186 -9.44 24.91 7.38
C GLN A 186 -8.01 24.73 6.88
N PRO A 187 -7.79 24.29 5.61
CA PRO A 187 -6.48 24.37 5.00
C PRO A 187 -6.07 25.81 4.96
N GLY A 188 -4.94 26.14 5.62
CA GLY A 188 -4.42 27.49 5.66
C GLY A 188 -4.30 28.06 4.26
N GLN A 189 -4.98 29.17 4.05
CA GLN A 189 -4.71 30.07 2.93
C GLN A 189 -3.33 30.69 3.20
N SER A 190 -2.38 30.37 2.35
CA SER A 190 -1.12 31.10 2.21
C SER A 190 -0.85 31.31 0.74
#